data_7ec14af541db38055aef0b3f28c259a7
#
_entry.id   7ec14af541db38055aef0b3f28c259a7
#
_cell.length_a   1.000
_cell.length_b   1.000
_cell.length_c   1.000
_cell.angle_alpha   90.00
_cell.angle_beta   90.00
_cell.angle_gamma   90.00
#
_symmetry.space_group_name_H-M   'P 1'
#
loop_
_entity.id
_entity.type
_entity.pdbx_description
1 polymer ?
#
loop_
_entity_poly.entity_id
_entity_poly.type
_entity_poly.pdbx_seq_one_letter_code
_entity_poly.pdbx_strand_id
1 'polypeptide(L)'
;MADLYLVRHGQTELNVQNILQGWHDSPLTARGREQALATRAAFKARGISFDHAYSSPLGRALHTAELIVGEGLPIEPVDDLREWRLGSLEGTSNRDMPPQPWGDYPVAFGGESEGELRARMVAALTRIMARPQHDCVLAVSHGSACHEFLRCVTGGGEQPDNGAVLHFGYFDGAFSLLGW
;
A
#
# COMPACT_ATOMS: atom_id res chain seq x y z
N MET A 1 -22.64 -0.87 -0.65
CA MET A 1 -21.30 -1.49 -0.54
C MET A 1 -20.36 -0.51 -1.20
N ALA A 2 -19.33 -0.09 -0.51
CA ALA A 2 -18.32 0.82 -1.05
C ALA A 2 -17.09 0.04 -1.53
N ASP A 3 -16.34 0.61 -2.46
CA ASP A 3 -15.18 -0.02 -3.10
C ASP A 3 -13.88 0.62 -2.63
N LEU A 4 -12.93 -0.18 -2.15
CA LEU A 4 -11.58 0.23 -1.83
C LEU A 4 -10.60 -0.41 -2.83
N TYR A 5 -9.86 0.41 -3.54
CA TYR A 5 -8.73 0.00 -4.37
C TYR A 5 -7.43 0.31 -3.65
N LEU A 6 -6.85 -0.71 -3.02
CA LEU A 6 -5.57 -0.61 -2.33
C LEU A 6 -4.44 -0.97 -3.29
N VAL A 7 -3.53 -0.04 -3.53
CA VAL A 7 -2.46 -0.17 -4.53
C VAL A 7 -1.10 -0.15 -3.85
N ARG A 8 -0.24 -1.12 -4.18
CA ARG A 8 1.18 -1.05 -3.85
C ARG A 8 1.86 -0.05 -4.79
N HIS A 9 2.72 0.82 -4.25
CA HIS A 9 3.51 1.76 -5.06
C HIS A 9 4.28 1.09 -6.20
N GLY A 10 4.58 1.83 -7.26
CA GLY A 10 5.40 1.38 -8.38
C GLY A 10 6.84 1.07 -7.98
N GLN A 11 7.58 0.38 -8.85
CA GLN A 11 8.98 0.00 -8.63
C GLN A 11 9.85 1.23 -8.33
N THR A 12 10.74 1.09 -7.32
CA THR A 12 11.70 2.11 -6.91
C THR A 12 13.15 1.69 -7.17
N GLU A 13 14.07 2.64 -7.09
CA GLU A 13 15.52 2.41 -7.19
C GLU A 13 15.99 1.36 -6.16
N LEU A 14 15.55 1.45 -4.91
CA LEU A 14 15.92 0.49 -3.87
C LEU A 14 15.27 -0.89 -4.08
N ASN A 15 14.09 -0.98 -4.72
CA ASN A 15 13.55 -2.27 -5.13
C ASN A 15 14.48 -2.99 -6.12
N VAL A 16 15.01 -2.26 -7.13
CA VAL A 16 15.95 -2.81 -8.11
C VAL A 16 17.22 -3.31 -7.45
N GLN A 17 17.71 -2.58 -6.45
CA GLN A 17 18.90 -2.93 -5.69
C GLN A 17 18.68 -4.03 -4.64
N ASN A 18 17.42 -4.46 -4.45
CA ASN A 18 17.03 -5.41 -3.41
C ASN A 18 17.38 -4.94 -1.99
N ILE A 19 17.19 -3.65 -1.72
CA ILE A 19 17.41 -2.98 -0.44
C ILE A 19 16.09 -2.83 0.32
N LEU A 20 16.11 -3.11 1.62
CA LEU A 20 14.99 -2.90 2.52
C LEU A 20 14.72 -1.41 2.69
N GLN A 21 13.52 -0.99 2.36
CA GLN A 21 13.16 0.42 2.42
C GLN A 21 12.53 0.80 3.77
N GLY A 22 11.52 0.05 4.19
CA GLY A 22 10.73 0.46 5.35
C GLY A 22 10.25 1.90 5.18
N TRP A 23 10.64 2.78 6.09
CA TRP A 23 10.34 4.22 6.05
C TRP A 23 11.39 5.05 5.28
N HIS A 24 12.56 4.48 4.94
CA HIS A 24 13.44 5.12 3.95
C HIS A 24 12.74 5.20 2.60
N ASP A 25 12.93 6.31 1.92
CA ASP A 25 12.31 6.54 0.63
C ASP A 25 13.31 6.47 -0.52
N SER A 26 12.83 6.13 -1.69
CA SER A 26 13.58 6.21 -2.93
C SER A 26 12.66 6.51 -4.11
N PRO A 27 13.16 7.18 -5.16
CA PRO A 27 12.33 7.57 -6.28
C PRO A 27 11.82 6.37 -7.07
N LEU A 28 10.68 6.56 -7.74
CA LEU A 28 10.18 5.60 -8.71
C LEU A 28 11.14 5.50 -9.90
N THR A 29 11.42 4.29 -10.35
CA THR A 29 12.09 4.04 -11.62
C THR A 29 11.19 4.45 -12.80
N ALA A 30 11.73 4.45 -14.04
CA ALA A 30 10.92 4.61 -15.24
C ALA A 30 9.81 3.54 -15.28
N ARG A 31 10.15 2.27 -14.98
CA ARG A 31 9.18 1.17 -14.90
C ARG A 31 8.12 1.41 -13.81
N GLY A 32 8.51 1.93 -12.65
CA GLY A 32 7.56 2.25 -11.57
C GLY A 32 6.53 3.29 -11.99
N ARG A 33 6.96 4.32 -12.73
CA ARG A 33 6.04 5.31 -13.32
C ARG A 33 5.13 4.71 -14.39
N GLU A 34 5.67 3.85 -15.25
CA GLU A 34 4.87 3.11 -16.25
C GLU A 34 3.82 2.21 -15.59
N GLN A 35 4.16 1.52 -14.50
CA GLN A 35 3.20 0.72 -13.72
C GLN A 35 2.04 1.58 -13.22
N ALA A 36 2.31 2.74 -12.63
CA ALA A 36 1.27 3.65 -12.15
C ALA A 36 0.37 4.17 -13.29
N LEU A 37 0.96 4.54 -14.42
CA LEU A 37 0.21 4.99 -15.60
C LEU A 37 -0.63 3.86 -16.23
N ALA A 38 -0.12 2.63 -16.24
CA ALA A 38 -0.87 1.46 -16.69
C ALA A 38 -2.07 1.18 -15.76
N THR A 39 -1.88 1.30 -14.44
CA THR A 39 -2.97 1.19 -13.45
C THR A 39 -4.04 2.26 -13.70
N ARG A 40 -3.65 3.53 -13.93
CA ARG A 40 -4.57 4.60 -14.33
C ARG A 40 -5.36 4.24 -15.58
N ALA A 41 -4.68 3.75 -16.62
CA ALA A 41 -5.32 3.36 -17.88
C ALA A 41 -6.32 2.22 -17.68
N ALA A 42 -5.98 1.23 -16.83
CA ALA A 42 -6.85 0.12 -16.49
C ALA A 42 -8.11 0.57 -15.75
N PHE A 43 -8.00 1.48 -14.78
CA PHE A 43 -9.16 2.07 -14.10
C PHE A 43 -10.06 2.82 -15.07
N LYS A 44 -9.48 3.66 -15.93
CA LYS A 44 -10.23 4.39 -16.97
C LYS A 44 -10.97 3.46 -17.92
N ALA A 45 -10.32 2.39 -18.39
CA ALA A 45 -10.91 1.41 -19.30
C ALA A 45 -12.10 0.66 -18.68
N ARG A 46 -12.09 0.50 -17.34
CA ARG A 46 -13.18 -0.13 -16.58
C ARG A 46 -14.25 0.86 -16.11
N GLY A 47 -14.12 2.14 -16.44
CA GLY A 47 -15.06 3.19 -15.99
C GLY A 47 -14.99 3.48 -14.50
N ILE A 48 -13.88 3.12 -13.81
CA ILE A 48 -13.70 3.36 -12.38
C ILE A 48 -13.27 4.81 -12.20
N SER A 49 -14.01 5.53 -11.35
CA SER A 49 -13.75 6.92 -10.97
C SER A 49 -13.76 7.02 -9.44
N PHE A 50 -12.70 7.57 -8.87
CA PHE A 50 -12.57 7.72 -7.43
C PHE A 50 -13.23 9.00 -6.94
N ASP A 51 -13.93 8.91 -5.82
CA ASP A 51 -14.44 10.07 -5.08
C ASP A 51 -13.40 10.60 -4.07
N HIS A 52 -12.56 9.72 -3.52
CA HIS A 52 -11.49 10.08 -2.59
C HIS A 52 -10.21 9.31 -2.89
N ALA A 53 -9.05 9.95 -2.64
CA ALA A 53 -7.74 9.33 -2.78
C ALA A 53 -6.87 9.57 -1.54
N TYR A 54 -6.25 8.51 -1.07
CA TYR A 54 -5.37 8.48 0.09
C TYR A 54 -4.02 7.88 -0.29
N SER A 55 -2.97 8.30 0.39
CA SER A 55 -1.64 7.71 0.19
C SER A 55 -0.84 7.70 1.49
N SER A 56 0.06 6.72 1.61
CA SER A 56 1.20 6.87 2.49
C SER A 56 1.93 8.18 2.15
N PRO A 57 2.44 8.93 3.14
CA PRO A 57 3.19 10.16 2.89
C PRO A 57 4.58 9.93 2.30
N LEU A 58 5.05 8.67 2.20
CA LEU A 58 6.34 8.35 1.58
C LEU A 58 6.28 8.63 0.06
N GLY A 59 7.29 9.34 -0.46
CA GLY A 59 7.30 9.90 -1.80
C GLY A 59 6.98 8.89 -2.90
N ARG A 60 7.50 7.65 -2.80
CA ARG A 60 7.19 6.59 -3.78
C ARG A 60 5.69 6.24 -3.86
N ALA A 61 4.99 6.26 -2.73
CA ALA A 61 3.55 5.99 -2.70
C ALA A 61 2.76 7.22 -3.17
N LEU A 62 3.15 8.41 -2.71
CA LEU A 62 2.50 9.67 -3.10
C LEU A 62 2.62 9.90 -4.61
N HIS A 63 3.83 9.78 -5.20
CA HIS A 63 4.02 9.91 -6.64
C HIS A 63 3.25 8.85 -7.45
N THR A 64 3.14 7.62 -6.92
CA THR A 64 2.30 6.59 -7.54
C THR A 64 0.82 7.01 -7.55
N ALA A 65 0.32 7.53 -6.43
CA ALA A 65 -1.06 8.03 -6.32
C ALA A 65 -1.32 9.19 -7.28
N GLU A 66 -0.42 10.17 -7.34
CA GLU A 66 -0.49 11.32 -8.27
C GLU A 66 -0.58 10.87 -9.72
N LEU A 67 0.23 9.90 -10.12
CA LEU A 67 0.20 9.35 -11.48
C LEU A 67 -1.11 8.60 -11.78
N ILE A 68 -1.68 7.90 -10.79
CA ILE A 68 -2.94 7.18 -10.95
C ILE A 68 -4.12 8.13 -11.07
N VAL A 69 -4.29 9.08 -10.13
CA VAL A 69 -5.45 9.98 -10.14
C VAL A 69 -5.33 11.08 -11.20
N GLY A 70 -4.13 11.58 -11.44
CA GLY A 70 -3.89 12.73 -12.32
C GLY A 70 -4.37 14.03 -11.68
N GLU A 71 -4.82 14.97 -12.52
CA GLU A 71 -5.31 16.26 -12.04
C GLU A 71 -6.76 16.19 -11.56
N GLY A 72 -7.07 16.99 -10.53
CA GLY A 72 -8.44 17.25 -10.10
C GLY A 72 -8.93 16.50 -8.86
N LEU A 73 -8.30 15.40 -8.45
CA LEU A 73 -8.63 14.72 -7.20
C LEU A 73 -7.51 14.91 -6.18
N PRO A 74 -7.76 15.61 -5.05
CA PRO A 74 -6.76 15.78 -4.01
C PRO A 74 -6.41 14.43 -3.35
N ILE A 75 -5.14 14.26 -2.97
CA ILE A 75 -4.66 13.07 -2.27
C ILE A 75 -4.40 13.44 -0.81
N GLU A 76 -5.10 12.80 0.11
CA GLU A 76 -4.91 12.97 1.56
C GLU A 76 -3.79 12.03 2.03
N PRO A 77 -2.65 12.55 2.57
CA PRO A 77 -1.62 11.70 3.14
C PRO A 77 -2.06 11.14 4.49
N VAL A 78 -1.82 9.84 4.70
CA VAL A 78 -2.18 9.12 5.94
C VAL A 78 -0.97 8.35 6.44
N ASP A 79 -0.47 8.73 7.62
CA ASP A 79 0.73 8.15 8.23
C ASP A 79 0.61 6.65 8.46
N ASP A 80 -0.57 6.18 8.85
CA ASP A 80 -0.83 4.77 9.10
C ASP A 80 -0.80 3.90 7.84
N LEU A 81 -0.74 4.48 6.62
CA LEU A 81 -0.54 3.76 5.36
C LEU A 81 0.94 3.57 5.00
N ARG A 82 1.89 4.00 5.85
CA ARG A 82 3.33 3.74 5.64
C ARG A 82 3.65 2.25 5.63
N GLU A 83 4.81 1.94 5.02
CA GLU A 83 5.37 0.59 5.03
C GLU A 83 5.72 0.13 6.45
N TRP A 84 6.01 -1.13 6.60
CA TRP A 84 6.55 -1.71 7.81
C TRP A 84 7.78 -0.93 8.25
N ARG A 85 7.76 -0.42 9.48
CA ARG A 85 8.94 0.23 10.05
C ARG A 85 9.94 -0.84 10.47
N LEU A 86 11.10 -0.84 9.84
CA LEU A 86 12.12 -1.86 10.04
C LEU A 86 13.27 -1.39 10.94
N GLY A 87 13.24 -0.12 11.38
CA GLY A 87 14.27 0.45 12.24
C GLY A 87 15.65 0.47 11.57
N SER A 88 16.69 0.05 12.26
CA SER A 88 18.06 0.04 11.72
C SER A 88 18.31 -0.99 10.62
N LEU A 89 17.34 -1.84 10.29
CA LEU A 89 17.41 -2.72 9.12
C LEU A 89 17.15 -1.98 7.81
N GLU A 90 16.57 -0.79 7.86
CA GLU A 90 16.33 0.03 6.68
C GLU A 90 17.64 0.44 6.00
N GLY A 91 17.68 0.32 4.68
CA GLY A 91 18.90 0.54 3.89
C GLY A 91 19.85 -0.66 3.80
N THR A 92 19.55 -1.77 4.48
CA THR A 92 20.33 -3.00 4.36
C THR A 92 19.84 -3.89 3.22
N SER A 93 20.65 -4.88 2.82
CA SER A 93 20.27 -5.83 1.78
C SER A 93 19.18 -6.79 2.28
N ASN A 94 18.16 -6.97 1.49
CA ASN A 94 17.13 -7.98 1.77
C ASN A 94 17.67 -9.42 1.73
N ARG A 95 18.84 -9.64 1.11
CA ARG A 95 19.49 -10.95 1.08
C ARG A 95 20.06 -11.38 2.43
N ASP A 96 20.33 -10.40 3.31
CA ASP A 96 20.88 -10.63 4.64
C ASP A 96 19.80 -10.91 5.69
N MET A 97 18.53 -10.85 5.28
CA MET A 97 17.40 -11.10 6.15
C MET A 97 17.11 -12.59 6.32
N PRO A 98 16.60 -13.00 7.49
CA PRO A 98 16.11 -14.36 7.67
C PRO A 98 14.92 -14.65 6.74
N PRO A 99 14.61 -15.93 6.49
CA PRO A 99 13.38 -16.29 5.77
C PRO A 99 12.12 -15.73 6.46
N GLN A 100 11.16 -15.30 5.68
CA GLN A 100 9.85 -14.90 6.20
C GLN A 100 9.04 -16.11 6.70
N PRO A 101 8.09 -15.93 7.63
CA PRO A 101 7.62 -14.64 8.20
C PRO A 101 8.55 -14.07 9.27
N TRP A 102 8.69 -12.75 9.32
CA TRP A 102 9.57 -12.08 10.28
C TRP A 102 8.93 -11.83 11.65
N GLY A 103 7.59 -11.77 11.70
CA GLY A 103 6.85 -11.53 12.96
C GLY A 103 7.36 -10.30 13.72
N ASP A 104 7.94 -10.52 14.88
CA ASP A 104 8.48 -9.45 15.73
C ASP A 104 9.99 -9.19 15.51
N TYR A 105 10.62 -9.82 14.51
CA TYR A 105 12.05 -9.66 14.25
C TYR A 105 12.50 -8.19 14.13
N PRO A 106 11.78 -7.28 13.43
CA PRO A 106 12.18 -5.88 13.34
C PRO A 106 12.16 -5.12 14.67
N VAL A 107 11.42 -5.58 15.68
CA VAL A 107 11.32 -4.92 16.99
C VAL A 107 12.69 -4.80 17.66
N ALA A 108 13.54 -5.82 17.55
CA ALA A 108 14.91 -5.82 18.08
C ALA A 108 15.80 -4.74 17.44
N PHE A 109 15.39 -4.19 16.30
CA PHE A 109 16.11 -3.16 15.53
C PHE A 109 15.41 -1.79 15.59
N GLY A 110 14.46 -1.61 16.52
CA GLY A 110 13.71 -0.36 16.66
C GLY A 110 12.58 -0.21 15.63
N GLY A 111 12.24 -1.29 14.92
CA GLY A 111 11.08 -1.38 14.06
C GLY A 111 9.77 -1.60 14.81
N GLU A 112 8.71 -1.91 14.08
CA GLU A 112 7.42 -2.34 14.63
C GLU A 112 7.20 -3.85 14.43
N SER A 113 6.36 -4.45 15.24
CA SER A 113 5.92 -5.83 15.07
C SER A 113 4.96 -5.97 13.89
N GLU A 114 4.83 -7.20 13.36
CA GLU A 114 3.82 -7.52 12.35
C GLU A 114 2.40 -7.20 12.84
N GLY A 115 2.14 -7.44 14.14
CA GLY A 115 0.86 -7.12 14.77
C GLY A 115 0.54 -5.63 14.80
N GLU A 116 1.53 -4.78 15.10
CA GLU A 116 1.37 -3.31 15.08
C GLU A 116 1.12 -2.80 13.65
N LEU A 117 1.89 -3.29 12.66
CA LEU A 117 1.66 -2.99 11.25
C LEU A 117 0.23 -3.32 10.82
N ARG A 118 -0.21 -4.54 11.13
CA ARG A 118 -1.56 -5.01 10.80
C ARG A 118 -2.63 -4.14 11.46
N ALA A 119 -2.48 -3.88 12.75
CA ALA A 119 -3.46 -3.11 13.52
C ALA A 119 -3.64 -1.69 12.97
N ARG A 120 -2.53 -0.96 12.65
CA ARG A 120 -2.63 0.39 12.10
C ARG A 120 -3.23 0.42 10.71
N MET A 121 -2.87 -0.55 9.84
CA MET A 121 -3.43 -0.64 8.49
C MET A 121 -4.95 -0.88 8.52
N VAL A 122 -5.40 -1.84 9.33
CA VAL A 122 -6.83 -2.14 9.49
C VAL A 122 -7.57 -0.93 10.05
N ALA A 123 -7.04 -0.30 11.10
CA ALA A 123 -7.67 0.87 11.71
C ALA A 123 -7.75 2.06 10.72
N ALA A 124 -6.68 2.32 9.96
CA ALA A 124 -6.65 3.40 8.98
C ALA A 124 -7.68 3.19 7.86
N LEU A 125 -7.67 2.02 7.23
CA LEU A 125 -8.56 1.73 6.11
C LEU A 125 -10.02 1.65 6.57
N THR A 126 -10.31 1.10 7.76
CA THR A 126 -11.65 1.13 8.34
C THR A 126 -12.11 2.57 8.60
N ARG A 127 -11.27 3.41 9.20
CA ARG A 127 -11.58 4.83 9.45
C ARG A 127 -11.83 5.61 8.16
N ILE A 128 -11.07 5.33 7.11
CA ILE A 128 -11.25 5.93 5.79
C ILE A 128 -12.60 5.51 5.20
N MET A 129 -12.87 4.22 5.12
CA MET A 129 -14.06 3.69 4.47
C MET A 129 -15.36 3.94 5.25
N ALA A 130 -15.28 4.21 6.55
CA ALA A 130 -16.43 4.57 7.38
C ALA A 130 -16.86 6.05 7.22
N ARG A 131 -16.11 6.88 6.49
CA ARG A 131 -16.46 8.28 6.24
C ARG A 131 -17.66 8.33 5.27
N PRO A 132 -18.59 9.31 5.42
CA PRO A 132 -19.68 9.48 4.47
C PRO A 132 -19.16 9.85 3.07
N GLN A 133 -19.89 9.43 2.03
CA GLN A 133 -19.55 9.70 0.62
C GLN A 133 -18.22 9.09 0.14
N HIS A 134 -17.78 8.01 0.80
CA HIS A 134 -16.61 7.22 0.40
C HIS A 134 -17.10 5.95 -0.31
N ASP A 135 -17.62 6.11 -1.53
CA ASP A 135 -18.21 5.01 -2.29
C ASP A 135 -17.18 4.28 -3.16
N CYS A 136 -16.18 5.01 -3.66
CA CYS A 136 -15.10 4.46 -4.50
C CYS A 136 -13.76 5.12 -4.15
N VAL A 137 -12.96 4.48 -3.32
CA VAL A 137 -11.75 5.04 -2.71
C VAL A 137 -10.49 4.41 -3.28
N LEU A 138 -9.51 5.26 -3.63
CA LEU A 138 -8.13 4.84 -3.88
C LEU A 138 -7.30 5.01 -2.60
N ALA A 139 -6.52 3.99 -2.24
CA ALA A 139 -5.47 4.09 -1.24
C ALA A 139 -4.16 3.53 -1.79
N VAL A 140 -3.06 4.29 -1.70
CA VAL A 140 -1.74 3.83 -2.15
C VAL A 140 -0.83 3.61 -0.94
N SER A 141 -0.27 2.41 -0.87
CA SER A 141 0.55 1.95 0.24
C SER A 141 1.74 1.09 -0.26
N HIS A 142 2.20 0.12 0.50
CA HIS A 142 3.47 -0.58 0.30
C HIS A 142 3.30 -2.10 0.34
N GLY A 143 4.39 -2.83 0.07
CA GLY A 143 4.37 -4.27 -0.08
C GLY A 143 3.87 -5.01 1.15
N SER A 144 4.58 -4.85 2.28
CA SER A 144 4.22 -5.56 3.52
C SER A 144 2.93 -5.02 4.13
N ALA A 145 2.70 -3.71 4.05
CA ALA A 145 1.47 -3.09 4.56
C ALA A 145 0.22 -3.60 3.81
N CYS A 146 0.25 -3.66 2.48
CA CYS A 146 -0.84 -4.24 1.68
C CYS A 146 -1.02 -5.73 1.95
N HIS A 147 0.10 -6.47 2.09
CA HIS A 147 0.07 -7.91 2.38
C HIS A 147 -0.57 -8.22 3.73
N GLU A 148 -0.19 -7.48 4.79
CA GLU A 148 -0.78 -7.69 6.12
C GLU A 148 -2.26 -7.34 6.16
N PHE A 149 -2.70 -6.31 5.44
CA PHE A 149 -4.12 -6.04 5.29
C PHE A 149 -4.84 -7.15 4.53
N LEU A 150 -4.28 -7.62 3.41
CA LEU A 150 -4.82 -8.75 2.64
C LEU A 150 -4.98 -9.99 3.51
N ARG A 151 -3.92 -10.36 4.26
CA ARG A 151 -3.95 -11.51 5.18
C ARG A 151 -5.01 -11.37 6.26
N CYS A 152 -5.21 -10.17 6.79
CA CYS A 152 -6.25 -9.92 7.78
C CYS A 152 -7.66 -10.19 7.23
N VAL A 153 -7.92 -9.80 5.98
CA VAL A 153 -9.23 -9.94 5.34
C VAL A 153 -9.49 -11.37 4.85
N THR A 154 -8.47 -12.06 4.32
CA THR A 154 -8.63 -13.34 3.62
C THR A 154 -8.10 -14.55 4.37
N GLY A 155 -7.32 -14.33 5.43
CA GLY A 155 -6.59 -15.38 6.16
C GLY A 155 -5.30 -15.82 5.47
N GLY A 156 -4.91 -15.25 4.32
CA GLY A 156 -3.71 -15.62 3.57
C GLY A 156 -3.47 -14.73 2.35
N GLY A 157 -2.67 -15.20 1.41
CA GLY A 157 -2.35 -14.51 0.16
C GLY A 157 -0.86 -14.24 0.02
N GLU A 158 -0.45 -13.92 -1.19
CA GLU A 158 0.94 -13.54 -1.51
C GLU A 158 1.12 -12.04 -1.41
N GLN A 159 2.36 -11.62 -1.14
CA GLN A 159 2.69 -10.20 -1.15
C GLN A 159 2.48 -9.62 -2.56
N PRO A 160 1.67 -8.56 -2.70
CA PRO A 160 1.40 -7.98 -4.01
C PRO A 160 2.68 -7.41 -4.65
N ASP A 161 2.81 -7.54 -5.96
CA ASP A 161 3.89 -6.94 -6.75
C ASP A 161 3.80 -5.41 -6.82
N ASN A 162 4.89 -4.73 -7.22
CA ASN A 162 4.87 -3.28 -7.44
C ASN A 162 3.80 -2.90 -8.47
N GLY A 163 2.95 -1.95 -8.12
CA GLY A 163 1.83 -1.49 -8.94
C GLY A 163 0.60 -2.40 -8.91
N ALA A 164 0.63 -3.50 -8.15
CA ALA A 164 -0.54 -4.37 -8.00
C ALA A 164 -1.69 -3.65 -7.30
N VAL A 165 -2.91 -3.98 -7.73
CA VAL A 165 -4.17 -3.43 -7.23
C VAL A 165 -4.93 -4.52 -6.49
N LEU A 166 -5.30 -4.29 -5.25
CA LEU A 166 -6.20 -5.12 -4.47
C LEU A 166 -7.56 -4.42 -4.39
N HIS A 167 -8.61 -5.07 -4.86
CA HIS A 167 -9.97 -4.53 -4.83
C HIS A 167 -10.77 -5.17 -3.70
N PHE A 168 -11.19 -4.35 -2.74
CA PHE A 168 -12.01 -4.78 -1.61
C PHE A 168 -13.38 -4.09 -1.64
N GLY A 169 -14.41 -4.85 -1.31
CA GLY A 169 -15.71 -4.30 -0.91
C GLY A 169 -15.72 -3.99 0.59
N TYR A 170 -16.36 -2.90 0.97
CA TYR A 170 -16.59 -2.52 2.36
C TYR A 170 -18.08 -2.39 2.64
N PHE A 171 -18.56 -3.12 3.64
CA PHE A 171 -19.97 -3.10 4.06
C PHE A 171 -20.06 -3.39 5.56
N ASP A 172 -20.82 -2.55 6.28
CA ASP A 172 -21.11 -2.71 7.72
C ASP A 172 -19.86 -2.98 8.58
N GLY A 173 -18.78 -2.20 8.34
CA GLY A 173 -17.52 -2.31 9.08
C GLY A 173 -16.60 -3.45 8.65
N ALA A 174 -16.98 -4.26 7.67
CA ALA A 174 -16.22 -5.43 7.22
C ALA A 174 -15.70 -5.27 5.79
N PHE A 175 -14.51 -5.82 5.53
CA PHE A 175 -13.92 -5.90 4.20
C PHE A 175 -14.07 -7.30 3.61
N SER A 176 -14.23 -7.37 2.28
CA SER A 176 -14.17 -8.61 1.50
C SER A 176 -13.31 -8.39 0.26
N LEU A 177 -12.42 -9.32 -0.07
CA LEU A 177 -11.63 -9.25 -1.30
C LEU A 177 -12.55 -9.57 -2.49
N LEU A 178 -12.59 -8.65 -3.47
CA LEU A 178 -13.39 -8.80 -4.69
C LEU A 178 -12.52 -9.19 -5.91
N GLY A 179 -11.21 -8.85 -5.89
CA GLY A 179 -10.28 -9.18 -6.97
C GLY A 179 -8.98 -8.39 -6.95
N TRP A 180 -8.28 -8.47 -8.06
CA TRP A 180 -7.00 -7.82 -8.35
C TRP A 180 -7.14 -6.93 -9.56
#